data_cc778375aae9dc30957cf5555f9f1f1a
#
_entry.id   cc778375aae9dc30957cf5555f9f1f1a
#
_cell.length_a   1.000
_cell.length_b   1.000
_cell.length_c   1.000
_cell.angle_alpha   90.00
_cell.angle_beta   90.00
_cell.angle_gamma   90.00
#
_symmetry.space_group_name_H-M   'P 1'
#
loop_
_entity.id
_entity.type
_entity.pdbx_description
1 polymer ?
#
loop_
_entity_poly.entity_id
_entity_poly.type
_entity_poly.pdbx_seq_one_letter_code
_entity_poly.pdbx_strand_id
1 'polypeptide(L)'
;EKNRVKEKEAFEICLEKIRKHGLEMKLIDAEYTFDNNKVLFYFTADGRIDFRQLVKDLAAIFKTRIELRQIGVRDETKILGGIGICGRCLCCHTYLSEFAPVSIKMAKEQNLSLNQTKISGVCGRLMCCLKNEQETYEELNKKLPGLGDTVTTPDGLTGTVHSVNVLRQRVKVIVEINDEKEIQEFPVDDLKFRPRKKKVKVSEKELKELGNLEDKK
;
A
#
# COMPACT_ATOMS: atom_id res chain seq x y z
N GLU A 1 12.46 -22.07 -19.95
CA GLU A 1 11.33 -23.04 -19.91
C GLU A 1 11.68 -24.31 -19.15
N LYS A 2 12.85 -24.93 -19.37
CA LYS A 2 13.25 -26.17 -18.67
C LYS A 2 13.32 -26.00 -17.15
N ASN A 3 13.79 -24.85 -16.64
CA ASN A 3 13.86 -24.58 -15.21
C ASN A 3 12.48 -24.46 -14.59
N ARG A 4 11.50 -23.86 -15.27
CA ARG A 4 10.13 -23.71 -14.75
C ARG A 4 9.43 -25.05 -14.44
N VAL A 5 9.73 -26.10 -15.21
CA VAL A 5 9.18 -27.44 -14.91
C VAL A 5 9.82 -27.98 -13.63
N LYS A 6 11.17 -27.89 -13.53
CA LYS A 6 11.91 -28.31 -12.34
C LYS A 6 11.52 -27.52 -11.10
N GLU A 7 11.23 -26.23 -11.23
CA GLU A 7 10.79 -25.34 -10.15
C GLU A 7 9.46 -25.78 -9.58
N LYS A 8 8.50 -26.16 -10.43
CA LYS A 8 7.22 -26.73 -10.00
C LYS A 8 7.38 -28.04 -9.25
N GLU A 9 8.18 -28.95 -9.78
CA GLU A 9 8.48 -30.23 -9.12
C GLU A 9 9.18 -30.00 -7.77
N ALA A 10 10.14 -29.08 -7.73
CA ALA A 10 10.84 -28.71 -6.51
C ALA A 10 9.91 -28.10 -5.46
N PHE A 11 8.95 -27.28 -5.91
CA PHE A 11 7.95 -26.68 -5.04
C PHE A 11 7.07 -27.74 -4.38
N GLU A 12 6.55 -28.70 -5.15
CA GLU A 12 5.71 -29.78 -4.63
C GLU A 12 6.47 -30.67 -3.64
N ILE A 13 7.69 -31.06 -3.98
CA ILE A 13 8.56 -31.87 -3.11
C ILE A 13 8.84 -31.11 -1.79
N CYS A 14 9.17 -29.82 -1.88
CA CYS A 14 9.43 -29.00 -0.69
C CYS A 14 8.18 -28.89 0.18
N LEU A 15 7.00 -28.69 -0.42
CA LEU A 15 5.73 -28.59 0.29
C LEU A 15 5.40 -29.90 1.04
N GLU A 16 5.64 -31.07 0.43
CA GLU A 16 5.48 -32.38 1.08
C GLU A 16 6.41 -32.52 2.29
N LYS A 17 7.68 -32.13 2.14
CA LYS A 17 8.65 -32.18 3.25
C LYS A 17 8.32 -31.22 4.38
N ILE A 18 7.85 -30.01 4.08
CA ILE A 18 7.37 -29.06 5.09
C ILE A 18 6.24 -29.68 5.93
N ARG A 19 5.27 -30.31 5.26
CA ARG A 19 4.16 -31.02 5.92
C ARG A 19 4.66 -32.19 6.79
N LYS A 20 5.60 -32.98 6.28
CA LYS A 20 6.20 -34.12 7.00
C LYS A 20 6.92 -33.69 8.28
N HIS A 21 7.62 -32.56 8.24
CA HIS A 21 8.33 -32.00 9.39
C HIS A 21 7.44 -31.15 10.30
N GLY A 22 6.16 -30.92 9.96
CA GLY A 22 5.22 -30.12 10.75
C GLY A 22 5.68 -28.68 10.95
N LEU A 23 6.33 -28.07 9.96
CA LEU A 23 6.84 -26.71 10.07
C LEU A 23 5.74 -25.68 9.78
N GLU A 24 5.59 -24.70 10.69
CA GLU A 24 4.63 -23.61 10.56
C GLU A 24 5.16 -22.51 9.61
N MET A 25 5.31 -22.87 8.36
CA MET A 25 5.77 -21.96 7.29
C MET A 25 4.94 -22.17 6.03
N LYS A 26 4.75 -21.09 5.28
CA LYS A 26 4.06 -21.09 4.00
C LYS A 26 5.09 -20.95 2.88
N LEU A 27 5.26 -21.98 2.06
CA LEU A 27 6.08 -21.91 0.86
C LEU A 27 5.37 -21.05 -0.19
N ILE A 28 6.08 -20.10 -0.78
CA ILE A 28 5.54 -19.14 -1.75
C ILE A 28 6.02 -19.45 -3.16
N ASP A 29 7.33 -19.71 -3.32
CA ASP A 29 7.91 -19.97 -4.63
C ASP A 29 9.21 -20.76 -4.52
N ALA A 30 9.63 -21.37 -5.64
CA ALA A 30 10.90 -22.07 -5.80
C ALA A 30 11.57 -21.64 -7.09
N GLU A 31 12.84 -21.29 -7.04
CA GLU A 31 13.61 -20.78 -8.17
C GLU A 31 14.95 -21.50 -8.30
N TYR A 32 15.27 -21.97 -9.51
CA TYR A 32 16.60 -22.44 -9.86
C TYR A 32 17.43 -21.30 -10.43
N THR A 33 18.67 -21.17 -9.95
CA THR A 33 19.62 -20.27 -10.60
C THR A 33 19.89 -20.70 -12.03
N PHE A 34 20.28 -19.77 -12.89
CA PHE A 34 20.50 -20.04 -14.32
C PHE A 34 21.53 -21.19 -14.57
N ASP A 35 22.54 -21.27 -13.73
CA ASP A 35 23.58 -22.32 -13.74
C ASP A 35 23.15 -23.65 -13.11
N ASN A 36 21.95 -23.74 -12.56
CA ASN A 36 21.38 -24.86 -11.82
C ASN A 36 22.22 -25.33 -10.60
N ASN A 37 23.13 -24.50 -10.11
CA ASN A 37 23.98 -24.82 -8.97
C ASN A 37 23.29 -24.58 -7.62
N LYS A 38 22.15 -23.89 -7.63
CA LYS A 38 21.41 -23.52 -6.43
C LYS A 38 19.91 -23.55 -6.67
N VAL A 39 19.18 -23.95 -5.63
CA VAL A 39 17.71 -23.81 -5.55
C VAL A 39 17.37 -22.89 -4.39
N LEU A 40 16.59 -21.86 -4.68
CA LEU A 40 16.05 -20.92 -3.69
C LEU A 40 14.60 -21.27 -3.43
N PHE A 41 14.24 -21.34 -2.16
CA PHE A 41 12.85 -21.47 -1.74
C PHE A 41 12.44 -20.24 -0.95
N TYR A 42 11.40 -19.55 -1.41
CA TYR A 42 10.85 -18.36 -0.76
C TYR A 42 9.68 -18.78 0.13
N PHE A 43 9.69 -18.32 1.39
CA PHE A 43 8.65 -18.67 2.34
C PHE A 43 8.30 -17.50 3.25
N THR A 44 7.10 -17.54 3.84
CA THR A 44 6.69 -16.65 4.92
C THR A 44 6.43 -17.46 6.19
N ALA A 45 6.70 -16.85 7.35
CA ALA A 45 6.44 -17.41 8.66
C ALA A 45 6.32 -16.30 9.71
N ASP A 46 5.50 -16.52 10.74
CA ASP A 46 5.27 -15.53 11.79
C ASP A 46 6.43 -15.45 12.81
N GLY A 47 7.33 -16.41 12.80
CA GLY A 47 8.46 -16.48 13.73
C GLY A 47 9.70 -17.11 13.13
N ARG A 48 10.66 -17.41 14.00
CA ARG A 48 11.90 -18.11 13.63
C ARG A 48 11.63 -19.60 13.53
N ILE A 49 11.88 -20.20 12.38
CA ILE A 49 11.69 -21.62 12.10
C ILE A 49 13.04 -22.35 12.09
N ASP A 50 13.08 -23.55 12.68
CA ASP A 50 14.21 -24.45 12.56
C ASP A 50 14.03 -25.39 11.35
N PHE A 51 14.65 -25.05 10.27
CA PHE A 51 14.56 -25.79 9.00
C PHE A 51 15.80 -26.65 8.70
N ARG A 52 16.67 -26.93 9.71
CA ARG A 52 17.91 -27.69 9.50
C ARG A 52 17.66 -29.10 8.94
N GLN A 53 16.62 -29.80 9.39
CA GLN A 53 16.28 -31.13 8.87
C GLN A 53 15.66 -31.04 7.48
N LEU A 54 14.81 -30.05 7.24
CA LEU A 54 14.25 -29.77 5.91
C LEU A 54 15.35 -29.56 4.87
N VAL A 55 16.35 -28.73 5.20
CA VAL A 55 17.49 -28.47 4.28
C VAL A 55 18.27 -29.74 3.96
N LYS A 56 18.51 -30.61 4.95
CA LYS A 56 19.20 -31.88 4.74
C LYS A 56 18.43 -32.80 3.78
N ASP A 57 17.13 -32.93 3.98
CA ASP A 57 16.27 -33.76 3.15
C ASP A 57 16.24 -33.21 1.69
N LEU A 58 16.06 -31.88 1.54
CA LEU A 58 16.06 -31.25 0.22
C LEU A 58 17.41 -31.38 -0.49
N ALA A 59 18.52 -31.19 0.22
CA ALA A 59 19.87 -31.34 -0.33
C ALA A 59 20.14 -32.77 -0.80
N ALA A 60 19.64 -33.79 -0.08
CA ALA A 60 19.74 -35.19 -0.46
C ALA A 60 18.99 -35.50 -1.77
N ILE A 61 17.84 -34.86 -1.99
CA ILE A 61 16.98 -35.06 -3.18
C ILE A 61 17.56 -34.32 -4.40
N PHE A 62 17.80 -32.99 -4.24
CA PHE A 62 18.18 -32.14 -5.37
C PHE A 62 19.67 -32.19 -5.71
N LYS A 63 20.52 -32.67 -4.79
CA LYS A 63 22.01 -32.73 -4.94
C LYS A 63 22.63 -31.39 -5.33
N THR A 64 21.98 -30.30 -4.96
CA THR A 64 22.37 -28.90 -5.21
C THR A 64 22.37 -28.11 -3.92
N ARG A 65 22.94 -26.91 -3.95
CA ARG A 65 22.91 -26.01 -2.80
C ARG A 65 21.47 -25.49 -2.59
N ILE A 66 20.93 -25.72 -1.40
CA ILE A 66 19.60 -25.26 -1.00
C ILE A 66 19.72 -23.95 -0.22
N GLU A 67 18.92 -22.97 -0.57
CA GLU A 67 18.81 -21.69 0.14
C GLU A 67 17.35 -21.41 0.45
N LEU A 68 17.03 -21.25 1.74
CA LEU A 68 15.69 -20.88 2.22
C LEU A 68 15.70 -19.40 2.56
N ARG A 69 14.82 -18.63 1.93
CA ARG A 69 14.68 -17.18 2.14
C ARG A 69 13.31 -16.86 2.72
N GLN A 70 13.31 -16.33 3.93
CA GLN A 70 12.09 -15.75 4.49
C GLN A 70 11.86 -14.40 3.83
N ILE A 71 10.65 -14.19 3.31
CA ILE A 71 10.21 -12.96 2.66
C ILE A 71 9.10 -12.29 3.44
N GLY A 72 8.95 -10.98 3.25
CA GLY A 72 7.88 -10.22 3.87
C GLY A 72 6.55 -10.36 3.13
N VAL A 73 5.44 -10.02 3.80
CA VAL A 73 4.08 -10.11 3.23
C VAL A 73 3.88 -9.29 1.94
N ARG A 74 4.63 -8.21 1.77
CA ARG A 74 4.57 -7.41 0.53
C ARG A 74 5.30 -8.10 -0.62
N ASP A 75 6.42 -8.76 -0.33
CA ASP A 75 7.17 -9.51 -1.34
C ASP A 75 6.42 -10.77 -1.75
N GLU A 76 5.75 -11.45 -0.80
CA GLU A 76 4.80 -12.52 -1.09
C GLU A 76 3.73 -12.03 -2.07
N THR A 77 3.08 -10.92 -1.76
CA THR A 77 2.05 -10.32 -2.61
C THR A 77 2.59 -9.91 -3.99
N LYS A 78 3.85 -9.45 -4.04
CA LYS A 78 4.53 -9.10 -5.29
C LYS A 78 4.75 -10.33 -6.18
N ILE A 79 5.13 -11.46 -5.60
CA ILE A 79 5.35 -12.72 -6.33
C ILE A 79 4.02 -13.29 -6.84
N LEU A 80 3.02 -13.39 -5.96
CA LEU A 80 1.72 -13.96 -6.29
C LEU A 80 0.90 -13.10 -7.26
N GLY A 81 1.08 -11.79 -7.22
CA GLY A 81 0.29 -10.85 -8.00
C GLY A 81 -1.16 -10.74 -7.54
N GLY A 82 -2.01 -10.21 -8.40
CA GLY A 82 -3.44 -10.05 -8.15
C GLY A 82 -4.00 -8.69 -8.60
N ILE A 83 -5.23 -8.40 -8.18
CA ILE A 83 -5.94 -7.17 -8.49
C ILE A 83 -6.15 -6.36 -7.21
N GLY A 84 -5.86 -5.07 -7.27
CA GLY A 84 -6.08 -4.15 -6.17
C GLY A 84 -7.54 -3.71 -6.04
N ILE A 85 -7.88 -3.01 -4.95
CA ILE A 85 -9.22 -2.42 -4.75
C ILE A 85 -9.60 -1.39 -5.82
N CYS A 86 -8.63 -0.86 -6.56
CA CYS A 86 -8.83 0.05 -7.69
C CYS A 86 -9.17 -0.67 -9.02
N GLY A 87 -9.26 -2.01 -9.02
CA GLY A 87 -9.53 -2.83 -10.20
C GLY A 87 -8.34 -3.02 -11.16
N ARG A 88 -7.14 -2.52 -10.82
CA ARG A 88 -5.91 -2.70 -11.59
C ARG A 88 -5.04 -3.79 -10.98
N CYS A 89 -4.14 -4.36 -11.80
CA CYS A 89 -3.09 -5.23 -11.28
C CYS A 89 -2.29 -4.52 -10.18
N LEU A 90 -1.80 -5.29 -9.21
CA LEU A 90 -1.07 -4.74 -8.07
C LEU A 90 0.16 -3.96 -8.52
N CYS A 91 0.35 -2.75 -7.98
CA CYS A 91 1.48 -1.87 -8.31
C CYS A 91 2.82 -2.57 -8.05
N CYS A 92 2.92 -3.31 -6.94
CA CYS A 92 4.13 -4.07 -6.57
C CYS A 92 4.44 -5.21 -7.54
N HIS A 93 3.44 -5.79 -8.18
CA HIS A 93 3.62 -6.86 -9.16
C HIS A 93 3.98 -6.34 -10.56
N THR A 94 3.59 -5.09 -10.88
CA THR A 94 3.74 -4.51 -12.22
C THR A 94 4.95 -3.59 -12.33
N TYR A 95 4.85 -2.35 -11.83
CA TYR A 95 5.85 -1.31 -12.10
C TYR A 95 6.61 -0.83 -10.85
N LEU A 96 6.07 -1.05 -9.65
CA LEU A 96 6.67 -0.53 -8.42
C LEU A 96 7.66 -1.56 -7.85
N SER A 97 8.93 -1.44 -8.21
CA SER A 97 9.99 -2.35 -7.77
C SER A 97 10.54 -2.02 -6.38
N GLU A 98 10.59 -0.72 -6.06
CA GLU A 98 11.14 -0.21 -4.79
C GLU A 98 10.04 0.33 -3.89
N PHE A 99 10.19 0.11 -2.57
CA PHE A 99 9.21 0.52 -1.59
C PHE A 99 9.80 1.56 -0.63
N ALA A 100 9.27 2.77 -0.71
CA ALA A 100 9.50 3.79 0.29
C ALA A 100 8.49 3.63 1.45
N PRO A 101 8.85 4.01 2.68
CA PRO A 101 7.94 3.97 3.81
C PRO A 101 6.67 4.79 3.56
N VAL A 102 5.52 4.22 3.89
CA VAL A 102 4.20 4.85 3.77
C VAL A 102 3.68 5.18 5.15
N SER A 103 3.10 6.36 5.31
CA SER A 103 2.53 6.81 6.58
C SER A 103 1.03 7.11 6.48
N ILE A 104 0.34 7.01 7.60
CA ILE A 104 -1.09 7.37 7.74
C ILE A 104 -1.33 8.83 7.35
N LYS A 105 -0.34 9.69 7.59
CA LYS A 105 -0.40 11.11 7.20
C LYS A 105 -0.62 11.29 5.70
N MET A 106 0.00 10.46 4.85
CA MET A 106 -0.19 10.49 3.39
C MET A 106 -1.64 10.19 3.01
N ALA A 107 -2.26 9.18 3.64
CA ALA A 107 -3.66 8.86 3.40
C ALA A 107 -4.59 10.05 3.77
N LYS A 108 -4.29 10.73 4.86
CA LYS A 108 -5.04 11.92 5.31
C LYS A 108 -4.86 13.12 4.37
N GLU A 109 -3.65 13.33 3.86
CA GLU A 109 -3.36 14.40 2.87
C GLU A 109 -4.03 14.15 1.51
N GLN A 110 -4.27 12.88 1.18
CA GLN A 110 -5.00 12.46 -0.02
C GLN A 110 -6.52 12.38 0.20
N ASN A 111 -7.04 12.87 1.33
CA ASN A 111 -8.46 12.88 1.70
C ASN A 111 -9.10 11.47 1.71
N LEU A 112 -8.33 10.42 1.98
CA LEU A 112 -8.87 9.08 2.13
C LEU A 112 -9.47 8.91 3.53
N SER A 113 -10.56 8.15 3.59
CA SER A 113 -11.11 7.71 4.86
C SER A 113 -10.08 6.86 5.60
N LEU A 114 -9.80 7.18 6.86
CA LEU A 114 -8.86 6.43 7.71
C LEU A 114 -9.46 5.11 8.21
N ASN A 115 -10.19 4.41 7.36
CA ASN A 115 -10.66 3.08 7.63
C ASN A 115 -9.60 2.07 7.14
N GLN A 116 -9.21 1.13 8.00
CA GLN A 116 -8.21 0.11 7.70
C GLN A 116 -8.47 -0.58 6.36
N THR A 117 -9.71 -0.95 6.07
CA THR A 117 -10.09 -1.63 4.81
C THR A 117 -9.91 -0.78 3.57
N LYS A 118 -9.90 0.57 3.72
CA LYS A 118 -9.78 1.51 2.60
C LYS A 118 -8.35 1.95 2.31
N ILE A 119 -7.47 1.89 3.31
CA ILE A 119 -6.08 2.34 3.20
C ILE A 119 -5.07 1.19 3.17
N SER A 120 -5.51 -0.05 3.43
CA SER A 120 -4.65 -1.24 3.36
C SER A 120 -4.65 -1.86 1.96
N GLY A 121 -3.47 -2.28 1.53
CA GLY A 121 -3.31 -3.13 0.37
C GLY A 121 -3.64 -4.60 0.67
N VAL A 122 -3.66 -5.44 -0.35
CA VAL A 122 -3.87 -6.89 -0.24
C VAL A 122 -2.85 -7.55 0.70
N CYS A 123 -1.63 -6.99 0.78
CA CYS A 123 -0.57 -7.44 1.69
C CYS A 123 -0.80 -7.09 3.18
N GLY A 124 -1.92 -6.45 3.55
CA GLY A 124 -2.20 -6.02 4.92
C GLY A 124 -1.40 -4.81 5.41
N ARG A 125 -0.52 -4.22 4.60
CA ARG A 125 0.20 -2.98 4.89
C ARG A 125 -0.48 -1.80 4.20
N LEU A 126 -0.11 -0.56 4.55
CA LEU A 126 -0.57 0.63 3.84
C LEU A 126 -0.30 0.53 2.34
N MET A 127 -1.24 0.99 1.53
CA MET A 127 -1.12 0.97 0.07
C MET A 127 0.10 1.74 -0.41
N CYS A 128 0.95 1.09 -1.20
CA CYS A 128 2.18 1.70 -1.74
C CYS A 128 1.90 2.84 -2.74
N CYS A 129 0.73 2.86 -3.40
CA CYS A 129 0.33 3.96 -4.27
C CYS A 129 0.17 5.28 -3.52
N LEU A 130 -0.11 5.29 -2.21
CA LEU A 130 -0.15 6.51 -1.39
C LEU A 130 1.16 7.30 -1.48
N LYS A 131 2.29 6.60 -1.38
CA LYS A 131 3.61 7.26 -1.51
C LYS A 131 3.89 7.64 -2.95
N ASN A 132 3.53 6.80 -3.91
CA ASN A 132 3.76 7.06 -5.33
C ASN A 132 3.01 8.31 -5.83
N GLU A 133 1.83 8.58 -5.28
CA GLU A 133 0.98 9.71 -5.66
C GLU A 133 1.19 10.95 -4.77
N GLN A 134 1.96 10.83 -3.68
CA GLN A 134 2.08 11.86 -2.64
C GLN A 134 2.51 13.22 -3.18
N GLU A 135 3.52 13.28 -4.04
CA GLU A 135 4.05 14.52 -4.58
C GLU A 135 3.00 15.27 -5.40
N THR A 136 2.24 14.55 -6.24
CA THR A 136 1.14 15.13 -7.02
C THR A 136 0.07 15.74 -6.11
N TYR A 137 -0.33 15.00 -5.05
CA TYR A 137 -1.32 15.53 -4.10
C TYR A 137 -0.79 16.73 -3.31
N GLU A 138 0.48 16.74 -2.93
CA GLU A 138 1.11 17.88 -2.27
C GLU A 138 1.11 19.14 -3.16
N GLU A 139 1.41 19.00 -4.44
CA GLU A 139 1.38 20.10 -5.39
C GLU A 139 -0.03 20.65 -5.59
N LEU A 140 -0.98 19.77 -5.84
CA LEU A 140 -2.38 20.14 -6.04
C LEU A 140 -2.99 20.77 -4.78
N ASN A 141 -2.68 20.26 -3.60
CA ASN A 141 -3.16 20.77 -2.33
C ASN A 141 -2.65 22.20 -2.02
N LYS A 142 -1.50 22.61 -2.56
CA LYS A 142 -0.99 24.00 -2.38
C LYS A 142 -1.92 25.05 -2.98
N LYS A 143 -2.69 24.67 -4.00
CA LYS A 143 -3.62 25.54 -4.71
C LYS A 143 -5.02 25.57 -4.12
N LEU A 144 -5.30 24.78 -3.09
CA LEU A 144 -6.63 24.57 -2.55
C LEU A 144 -6.81 25.18 -1.14
N PRO A 145 -7.99 25.71 -0.82
CA PRO A 145 -8.31 26.13 0.55
C PRO A 145 -8.40 24.94 1.50
N GLY A 146 -8.31 25.18 2.80
CA GLY A 146 -8.51 24.18 3.85
C GLY A 146 -9.98 23.89 4.10
N LEU A 147 -10.27 22.72 4.68
CA LEU A 147 -11.60 22.44 5.24
C LEU A 147 -11.89 23.45 6.36
N GLY A 148 -13.08 24.07 6.34
CA GLY A 148 -13.49 25.08 7.29
C GLY A 148 -12.90 26.49 7.04
N ASP A 149 -12.08 26.67 5.99
CA ASP A 149 -11.63 28.03 5.62
C ASP A 149 -12.78 28.86 5.04
N THR A 150 -12.71 30.16 5.26
CA THR A 150 -13.65 31.10 4.66
C THR A 150 -13.17 31.50 3.28
N VAL A 151 -14.05 31.38 2.28
CA VAL A 151 -13.79 31.74 0.88
C VAL A 151 -14.86 32.68 0.36
N THR A 152 -14.52 33.50 -0.64
CA THR A 152 -15.47 34.36 -1.33
C THR A 152 -15.76 33.74 -2.71
N THR A 153 -17.05 33.56 -3.01
CA THR A 153 -17.53 33.05 -4.31
C THR A 153 -17.45 34.10 -5.40
N PRO A 154 -17.56 33.74 -6.69
CA PRO A 154 -17.62 34.69 -7.80
C PRO A 154 -18.75 35.72 -7.64
N ASP A 155 -19.86 35.31 -7.06
CA ASP A 155 -21.06 36.15 -6.79
C ASP A 155 -20.85 37.11 -5.61
N GLY A 156 -19.68 37.13 -5.00
CA GLY A 156 -19.34 38.01 -3.87
C GLY A 156 -19.85 37.49 -2.51
N LEU A 157 -20.48 36.31 -2.45
CA LEU A 157 -20.94 35.72 -1.21
C LEU A 157 -19.76 35.09 -0.45
N THR A 158 -19.84 35.22 0.89
CA THR A 158 -18.85 34.57 1.77
C THR A 158 -19.38 33.22 2.22
N GLY A 159 -18.56 32.16 2.05
CA GLY A 159 -18.94 30.81 2.46
C GLY A 159 -17.82 30.09 3.17
N THR A 160 -18.17 28.94 3.75
CA THR A 160 -17.20 28.06 4.44
C THR A 160 -16.97 26.80 3.64
N VAL A 161 -15.70 26.40 3.48
CA VAL A 161 -15.33 25.20 2.76
C VAL A 161 -15.81 23.94 3.47
N HIS A 162 -16.72 23.20 2.84
CA HIS A 162 -17.26 21.94 3.34
C HIS A 162 -16.41 20.74 2.93
N SER A 163 -16.07 20.64 1.65
CA SER A 163 -15.21 19.55 1.13
C SER A 163 -14.40 20.00 -0.07
N VAL A 164 -13.30 19.31 -0.32
CA VAL A 164 -12.35 19.63 -1.39
C VAL A 164 -12.07 18.38 -2.21
N ASN A 165 -12.22 18.48 -3.53
CA ASN A 165 -11.79 17.46 -4.47
C ASN A 165 -10.43 17.85 -5.06
N VAL A 166 -9.37 17.24 -4.55
CA VAL A 166 -7.99 17.60 -4.90
C VAL A 166 -7.70 17.39 -6.39
N LEU A 167 -8.09 16.25 -6.94
CA LEU A 167 -7.78 15.89 -8.32
C LEU A 167 -8.55 16.72 -9.37
N ARG A 168 -9.82 17.03 -9.06
CA ARG A 168 -10.66 17.85 -9.94
C ARG A 168 -10.51 19.36 -9.70
N GLN A 169 -9.74 19.75 -8.69
CA GLN A 169 -9.58 21.15 -8.27
C GLN A 169 -10.93 21.87 -8.06
N ARG A 170 -11.86 21.15 -7.38
CA ARG A 170 -13.19 21.66 -7.06
C ARG A 170 -13.42 21.70 -5.57
N VAL A 171 -14.15 22.72 -5.13
CA VAL A 171 -14.42 23.00 -3.72
C VAL A 171 -15.91 23.10 -3.51
N LYS A 172 -16.44 22.37 -2.54
CA LYS A 172 -17.82 22.55 -2.07
C LYS A 172 -17.83 23.55 -0.92
N VAL A 173 -18.60 24.59 -1.09
CA VAL A 173 -18.71 25.70 -0.15
C VAL A 173 -20.13 25.76 0.39
N ILE A 174 -20.28 25.93 1.71
CA ILE A 174 -21.55 26.23 2.35
C ILE A 174 -21.73 27.75 2.27
N VAL A 175 -22.71 28.20 1.54
CA VAL A 175 -23.08 29.60 1.38
C VAL A 175 -24.41 29.83 2.09
N GLU A 176 -24.59 30.96 2.72
CA GLU A 176 -25.86 31.36 3.36
C GLU A 176 -26.58 32.33 2.44
N ILE A 177 -27.75 31.93 1.94
CA ILE A 177 -28.59 32.70 1.02
C ILE A 177 -29.99 32.74 1.64
N ASN A 178 -30.50 33.94 1.91
CA ASN A 178 -31.84 34.15 2.49
C ASN A 178 -32.10 33.33 3.78
N ASP A 179 -31.11 33.27 4.68
CA ASP A 179 -31.13 32.51 5.94
C ASP A 179 -31.15 30.97 5.75
N GLU A 180 -31.01 30.50 4.53
CA GLU A 180 -30.84 29.06 4.22
C GLU A 180 -29.38 28.73 3.86
N LYS A 181 -28.89 27.57 4.33
CA LYS A 181 -27.54 27.08 4.03
C LYS A 181 -27.58 26.16 2.83
N GLU A 182 -26.95 26.60 1.75
CA GLU A 182 -26.79 25.81 0.54
C GLU A 182 -25.34 25.34 0.35
N ILE A 183 -25.18 24.16 -0.23
CA ILE A 183 -23.85 23.63 -0.63
C ILE A 183 -23.73 23.81 -2.14
N GLN A 184 -22.81 24.67 -2.54
CA GLN A 184 -22.50 24.91 -3.95
C GLN A 184 -21.07 24.46 -4.27
N GLU A 185 -20.84 24.00 -5.50
CA GLU A 185 -19.53 23.49 -5.94
C GLU A 185 -18.90 24.43 -6.97
N PHE A 186 -17.71 24.92 -6.67
CA PHE A 186 -16.98 25.86 -7.51
C PHE A 186 -15.61 25.31 -7.91
N PRO A 187 -15.08 25.67 -9.11
CA PRO A 187 -13.67 25.52 -9.43
C PRO A 187 -12.84 26.37 -8.45
N VAL A 188 -11.63 25.91 -8.14
CA VAL A 188 -10.76 26.66 -7.20
C VAL A 188 -10.35 28.02 -7.73
N ASP A 189 -10.20 28.13 -9.05
CA ASP A 189 -9.74 29.35 -9.73
C ASP A 189 -10.76 30.51 -9.61
N ASP A 190 -12.04 30.17 -9.41
CA ASP A 190 -13.12 31.14 -9.24
C ASP A 190 -13.27 31.66 -7.81
N LEU A 191 -12.58 31.01 -6.84
CA LEU A 191 -12.69 31.33 -5.42
C LEU A 191 -11.56 32.25 -4.96
N LYS A 192 -11.92 33.27 -4.18
CA LYS A 192 -10.94 34.14 -3.50
C LYS A 192 -10.75 33.70 -2.05
N PHE A 193 -9.52 33.29 -1.71
CA PHE A 193 -9.13 32.85 -0.37
C PHE A 193 -7.67 33.17 -0.06
N ARG A 194 -7.28 33.12 1.21
CA ARG A 194 -5.88 33.26 1.62
C ARG A 194 -5.26 31.87 1.77
N PRO A 195 -4.24 31.51 0.96
CA PRO A 195 -3.60 30.21 1.06
C PRO A 195 -2.93 30.06 2.43
N ARG A 196 -3.29 29.00 3.17
CA ARG A 196 -2.65 28.62 4.43
C ARG A 196 -1.78 27.39 4.22
N LYS A 197 -0.60 27.36 4.86
CA LYS A 197 0.19 26.12 4.93
C LYS A 197 -0.55 25.11 5.81
N LYS A 198 -1.20 24.13 5.18
CA LYS A 198 -1.88 23.05 5.90
C LYS A 198 -0.86 22.20 6.63
N LYS A 199 -0.89 22.12 7.94
CA LYS A 199 -0.20 21.12 8.73
C LYS A 199 -1.20 20.02 9.05
N VAL A 200 -1.21 18.95 8.27
CA VAL A 200 -2.00 17.75 8.56
C VAL A 200 -1.41 17.08 9.80
N LYS A 201 -2.21 17.04 10.87
CA LYS A 201 -1.84 16.33 12.10
C LYS A 201 -2.62 15.01 12.15
N VAL A 202 -1.93 13.95 12.50
CA VAL A 202 -2.54 12.65 12.82
C VAL A 202 -2.74 12.63 14.34
N SER A 203 -3.92 12.25 14.80
CA SER A 203 -4.21 12.17 16.24
C SER A 203 -3.55 10.90 16.83
N GLU A 204 -3.30 10.93 18.15
CA GLU A 204 -2.74 9.76 18.85
C GLU A 204 -3.65 8.52 18.78
N LYS A 205 -4.97 8.73 18.71
CA LYS A 205 -5.93 7.64 18.53
C LYS A 205 -5.76 6.96 17.17
N GLU A 206 -5.70 7.76 16.11
CA GLU A 206 -5.49 7.27 14.74
C GLU A 206 -4.14 6.51 14.63
N LEU A 207 -3.09 6.98 15.29
CA LEU A 207 -1.80 6.30 15.33
C LEU A 207 -1.85 4.97 16.10
N LYS A 208 -2.59 4.89 17.20
CA LYS A 208 -2.76 3.64 17.96
C LYS A 208 -3.55 2.58 17.20
N GLU A 209 -4.61 3.00 16.50
CA GLU A 209 -5.48 2.08 15.76
C GLU A 209 -4.84 1.59 14.45
N LEU A 210 -4.11 2.44 13.76
CA LEU A 210 -3.63 2.19 12.40
C LEU A 210 -2.11 2.05 12.30
N GLY A 211 -1.36 2.32 13.36
CA GLY A 211 0.11 2.33 13.36
C GLY A 211 0.72 0.97 13.00
N ASN A 212 0.00 -0.12 13.21
CA ASN A 212 0.45 -1.48 12.83
C ASN A 212 0.51 -1.68 11.30
N LEU A 213 -0.16 -0.81 10.53
CA LEU A 213 -0.17 -0.84 9.07
C LEU A 213 1.02 -0.11 8.46
N GLU A 214 1.65 0.79 9.23
CA GLU A 214 2.83 1.53 8.77
C GLU A 214 4.05 0.60 8.66
N ASP A 215 4.90 0.88 7.68
CA ASP A 215 6.18 0.19 7.57
C ASP A 215 7.08 0.64 8.73
N LYS A 216 7.55 -0.31 9.54
CA LYS A 216 8.58 -0.02 10.54
C LYS A 216 9.87 0.34 9.80
N LYS A 217 10.45 1.48 10.18
CA LYS A 217 11.75 1.92 9.67
C LYS A 217 12.86 0.95 10.10
#